data_41e4a477018f6fba359b872bb42196a2
#
_entry.id   41e4a477018f6fba359b872bb42196a2
#
_cell.length_a   1.000
_cell.length_b   1.000
_cell.length_c   1.000
_cell.angle_alpha   90.00
_cell.angle_beta   90.00
_cell.angle_gamma   90.00
#
_symmetry.space_group_name_H-M   'P 1'
#
loop_
_entity.id
_entity.type
_entity.pdbx_description
1 polymer ?
#
loop_
_entity_poly.entity_id
_entity_poly.type
_entity_poly.pdbx_seq_one_letter_code
_entity_poly.pdbx_strand_id
1 'polypeptide(L)'
;MGLNKKSVDDINVKGLRVLCRCDFNVPLKEGKITDENRLVAALPTIKKLVADGGKVILCSHLGKPKGEPKPELSLAPVAARLTELLGQEVKFAADNEVVGPNAKAAVEAMKDGDIILLENTRYRAEETKNGEAFSKDLASLCDVFVNDAFGTAHRAHCSNVGVAELVDTAVVGYLMQKEIDFLGNAVENPVRPFVAILGGAKVADKLNVISNLLEKCDTLIIGGGMAYTFLKAQGKEIGTSLVDDSKLDYCKEMMDKAKSLGKELLLPVDTTIAASFPDPIDGPIEVSNVSADAIPADMEGLDIGTETAKLYADAVKNAKTVVWNGPMGVFENPTLAAGTIAVAKSLAETDATTIIGGGDSAAAVNQLGFGDKMSHISTGGGASLEFLEGKELPGVAAANDK
;
A
#
# COMPACT_ATOMS: atom_id res chain seq x y z
N MET A 1 14.45 -10.80 7.65
CA MET A 1 13.56 -10.98 6.48
C MET A 1 14.39 -10.87 5.21
N GLY A 2 14.30 -11.85 4.29
CA GLY A 2 15.04 -11.83 3.02
C GLY A 2 14.38 -10.90 2.01
N LEU A 3 14.94 -9.70 1.82
CA LEU A 3 14.45 -8.70 0.87
C LEU A 3 15.32 -8.60 -0.40
N ASN A 4 16.44 -9.34 -0.46
CA ASN A 4 17.30 -9.34 -1.63
C ASN A 4 16.78 -10.38 -2.64
N LYS A 5 15.78 -9.98 -3.41
CA LYS A 5 15.07 -10.86 -4.34
C LYS A 5 15.54 -10.69 -5.78
N LYS A 6 15.53 -11.77 -6.54
CA LYS A 6 15.73 -11.69 -8.00
C LYS A 6 14.57 -10.96 -8.65
N SER A 7 14.88 -10.10 -9.61
CA SER A 7 13.91 -9.38 -10.41
C SER A 7 13.94 -9.83 -11.87
N VAL A 8 13.07 -9.24 -12.68
CA VAL A 8 13.06 -9.47 -14.14
C VAL A 8 14.37 -9.11 -14.81
N ASP A 9 15.21 -8.29 -14.20
CA ASP A 9 16.54 -7.96 -14.71
C ASP A 9 17.59 -9.06 -14.46
N ASP A 10 17.30 -10.01 -13.56
CA ASP A 10 18.24 -11.07 -13.15
C ASP A 10 18.05 -12.37 -13.93
N ILE A 11 17.12 -12.41 -14.88
CA ILE A 11 16.75 -13.62 -15.63
C ILE A 11 16.72 -13.38 -17.14
N ASN A 12 16.78 -14.46 -17.90
CA ASN A 12 16.59 -14.43 -19.34
C ASN A 12 15.33 -15.24 -19.69
N VAL A 13 14.33 -14.56 -20.26
CA VAL A 13 13.02 -15.16 -20.57
C VAL A 13 12.83 -15.47 -22.06
N LYS A 14 13.86 -15.29 -22.90
CA LYS A 14 13.74 -15.50 -24.35
C LYS A 14 13.21 -16.90 -24.66
N GLY A 15 12.08 -16.95 -25.38
CA GLY A 15 11.42 -18.19 -25.77
C GLY A 15 10.69 -18.92 -24.64
N LEU A 16 10.69 -18.38 -23.43
CA LEU A 16 10.04 -18.98 -22.27
C LEU A 16 8.63 -18.44 -22.06
N ARG A 17 7.78 -19.27 -21.49
CA ARG A 17 6.44 -18.86 -21.03
C ARG A 17 6.57 -18.21 -19.67
N VAL A 18 6.13 -16.97 -19.56
CA VAL A 18 6.25 -16.16 -18.33
C VAL A 18 4.87 -15.84 -17.81
N LEU A 19 4.51 -16.38 -16.65
CA LEU A 19 3.29 -15.96 -15.95
C LEU A 19 3.61 -14.76 -15.09
N CYS A 20 2.99 -13.62 -15.38
CA CYS A 20 3.19 -12.36 -14.66
C CYS A 20 1.92 -11.99 -13.90
N ARG A 21 2.00 -12.03 -12.58
CA ARG A 21 0.90 -11.63 -11.70
C ARG A 21 0.92 -10.14 -11.51
N CYS A 22 -0.06 -9.46 -12.08
CA CYS A 22 -0.27 -8.03 -11.99
C CYS A 22 -1.41 -7.69 -11.03
N ASP A 23 -1.57 -6.42 -10.71
CA ASP A 23 -2.73 -5.91 -10.01
C ASP A 23 -3.56 -5.07 -10.99
N PHE A 24 -4.57 -5.70 -11.56
CA PHE A 24 -5.54 -5.08 -12.48
C PHE A 24 -6.92 -4.94 -11.82
N ASN A 25 -6.95 -4.92 -10.50
CA ASN A 25 -8.16 -4.66 -9.74
C ASN A 25 -8.52 -3.17 -9.83
N VAL A 26 -9.05 -2.79 -10.98
CA VAL A 26 -9.39 -1.41 -11.31
C VAL A 26 -10.88 -1.15 -11.06
N PRO A 27 -11.25 0.11 -10.74
CA PRO A 27 -12.66 0.45 -10.62
C PRO A 27 -13.34 0.47 -11.99
N LEU A 28 -14.51 -0.15 -12.06
CA LEU A 28 -15.35 -0.21 -13.25
C LEU A 28 -16.69 0.49 -12.97
N LYS A 29 -17.16 1.25 -13.96
CA LYS A 29 -18.50 1.81 -13.96
C LYS A 29 -19.15 1.51 -15.31
N GLU A 30 -20.24 0.75 -15.29
CA GLU A 30 -20.95 0.35 -16.51
C GLU A 30 -20.01 -0.33 -17.54
N GLY A 31 -19.12 -1.19 -17.05
CA GLY A 31 -18.15 -1.93 -17.87
C GLY A 31 -16.96 -1.11 -18.35
N LYS A 32 -16.83 0.16 -17.92
CA LYS A 32 -15.71 1.03 -18.28
C LYS A 32 -14.78 1.25 -17.13
N ILE A 33 -13.47 1.23 -17.42
CA ILE A 33 -12.41 1.52 -16.44
C ILE A 33 -12.43 3.02 -16.13
N THR A 34 -12.65 3.39 -14.87
CA THR A 34 -12.69 4.79 -14.42
C THR A 34 -11.36 5.31 -13.93
N ASP A 35 -10.43 4.42 -13.58
CA ASP A 35 -9.05 4.74 -13.19
C ASP A 35 -8.13 3.64 -13.71
N GLU A 36 -7.22 4.01 -14.61
CA GLU A 36 -6.28 3.09 -15.25
C GLU A 36 -4.86 3.13 -14.68
N ASN A 37 -4.64 3.81 -13.57
CA ASN A 37 -3.29 3.98 -13.01
C ASN A 37 -2.57 2.65 -12.78
N ARG A 38 -3.26 1.62 -12.34
CA ARG A 38 -2.69 0.29 -12.14
C ARG A 38 -2.26 -0.37 -13.43
N LEU A 39 -2.97 -0.13 -14.53
CA LEU A 39 -2.60 -0.63 -15.85
C LEU A 39 -1.32 0.05 -16.33
N VAL A 40 -1.26 1.38 -16.23
CA VAL A 40 -0.10 2.17 -16.64
C VAL A 40 1.12 1.77 -15.81
N ALA A 41 0.95 1.58 -14.51
CA ALA A 41 2.04 1.18 -13.61
C ALA A 41 2.63 -0.19 -13.96
N ALA A 42 1.85 -1.10 -14.52
CA ALA A 42 2.30 -2.44 -14.92
C ALA A 42 3.08 -2.45 -16.24
N LEU A 43 2.98 -1.41 -17.06
CA LEU A 43 3.57 -1.39 -18.40
C LEU A 43 5.09 -1.61 -18.43
N PRO A 44 5.91 -1.03 -17.56
CA PRO A 44 7.35 -1.25 -17.58
C PRO A 44 7.75 -2.72 -17.46
N THR A 45 7.15 -3.47 -16.53
CA THR A 45 7.40 -4.90 -16.37
C THR A 45 6.96 -5.69 -17.60
N ILE A 46 5.76 -5.41 -18.11
CA ILE A 46 5.23 -6.09 -19.32
C ILE A 46 6.14 -5.83 -20.52
N LYS A 47 6.50 -4.58 -20.74
CA LYS A 47 7.38 -4.19 -21.86
C LYS A 47 8.76 -4.85 -21.78
N LYS A 48 9.32 -4.95 -20.57
CA LYS A 48 10.60 -5.63 -20.35
C LYS A 48 10.53 -7.11 -20.77
N LEU A 49 9.51 -7.81 -20.32
CA LEU A 49 9.32 -9.23 -20.64
C LEU A 49 9.09 -9.47 -22.13
N VAL A 50 8.34 -8.59 -22.78
CA VAL A 50 8.12 -8.64 -24.25
C VAL A 50 9.41 -8.37 -25.00
N ALA A 51 10.14 -7.32 -24.63
CA ALA A 51 11.40 -6.94 -25.26
C ALA A 51 12.46 -8.04 -25.13
N ASP A 52 12.44 -8.79 -24.04
CA ASP A 52 13.35 -9.91 -23.80
C ASP A 52 12.93 -11.20 -24.54
N GLY A 53 11.84 -11.16 -25.31
CA GLY A 53 11.39 -12.28 -26.14
C GLY A 53 10.59 -13.34 -25.38
N GLY A 54 10.00 -13.00 -24.25
CA GLY A 54 9.13 -13.91 -23.49
C GLY A 54 7.75 -14.07 -24.13
N LYS A 55 7.11 -15.20 -23.85
CA LYS A 55 5.69 -15.42 -24.09
C LYS A 55 4.97 -15.00 -22.81
N VAL A 56 4.34 -13.83 -22.82
CA VAL A 56 3.88 -13.15 -21.60
C VAL A 56 2.42 -13.47 -21.29
N ILE A 57 2.19 -14.14 -20.19
CA ILE A 57 0.87 -14.54 -19.70
C ILE A 57 0.55 -13.71 -18.47
N LEU A 58 -0.36 -12.75 -18.61
CA LEU A 58 -0.76 -11.87 -17.51
C LEU A 58 -1.92 -12.50 -16.74
N CYS A 59 -1.92 -12.35 -15.43
CA CYS A 59 -3.05 -12.73 -14.58
C CYS A 59 -3.28 -11.72 -13.48
N SER A 60 -4.51 -11.61 -13.03
CA SER A 60 -4.94 -10.73 -11.94
C SER A 60 -6.32 -11.16 -11.42
N HIS A 61 -6.63 -10.68 -10.22
CA HIS A 61 -8.00 -10.68 -9.74
C HIS A 61 -8.68 -9.35 -10.09
N LEU A 62 -10.01 -9.34 -10.02
CA LEU A 62 -10.85 -8.14 -10.15
C LEU A 62 -12.07 -8.31 -9.23
N GLY A 63 -12.22 -7.41 -8.26
CA GLY A 63 -13.32 -7.44 -7.32
C GLY A 63 -13.42 -8.73 -6.50
N LYS A 64 -14.63 -9.09 -6.13
CA LYS A 64 -14.92 -10.25 -5.28
C LYS A 64 -15.99 -11.16 -5.88
N PRO A 65 -15.68 -11.93 -6.92
CA PRO A 65 -16.65 -12.83 -7.54
C PRO A 65 -16.98 -14.07 -6.70
N LYS A 66 -16.25 -14.32 -5.61
CA LYS A 66 -16.50 -15.40 -4.64
C LYS A 66 -16.42 -16.82 -5.23
N GLY A 67 -15.47 -17.04 -6.11
CA GLY A 67 -15.22 -18.35 -6.68
C GLY A 67 -16.17 -18.77 -7.80
N GLU A 68 -16.88 -17.80 -8.38
CA GLU A 68 -17.82 -18.02 -9.48
C GLU A 68 -17.57 -17.04 -10.62
N PRO A 69 -17.76 -17.48 -11.88
CA PRO A 69 -17.72 -16.56 -13.01
C PRO A 69 -18.80 -15.48 -12.90
N LYS A 70 -18.42 -14.22 -13.06
CA LYS A 70 -19.32 -13.06 -13.07
C LYS A 70 -18.95 -12.12 -14.21
N PRO A 71 -19.79 -12.01 -15.26
CA PRO A 71 -19.45 -11.18 -16.44
C PRO A 71 -19.08 -9.74 -16.10
N GLU A 72 -19.70 -9.15 -15.07
CA GLU A 72 -19.40 -7.80 -14.62
C GLU A 72 -18.01 -7.65 -13.97
N LEU A 73 -17.38 -8.76 -13.61
CA LEU A 73 -16.04 -8.82 -13.04
C LEU A 73 -15.03 -9.52 -13.97
N SER A 74 -15.35 -9.59 -15.27
CA SER A 74 -14.42 -10.10 -16.28
C SER A 74 -13.28 -9.12 -16.53
N LEU A 75 -12.10 -9.63 -16.82
CA LEU A 75 -10.94 -8.83 -17.22
C LEU A 75 -10.92 -8.46 -18.71
N ALA A 76 -11.97 -8.80 -19.47
CA ALA A 76 -12.04 -8.45 -20.89
C ALA A 76 -11.80 -6.94 -21.15
N PRO A 77 -12.40 -5.99 -20.39
CA PRO A 77 -12.12 -4.57 -20.59
C PRO A 77 -10.66 -4.19 -20.35
N VAL A 78 -9.99 -4.89 -19.43
CA VAL A 78 -8.57 -4.67 -19.12
C VAL A 78 -7.70 -5.10 -20.30
N ALA A 79 -7.97 -6.25 -20.90
CA ALA A 79 -7.25 -6.72 -22.08
C ALA A 79 -7.37 -5.73 -23.25
N ALA A 80 -8.57 -5.21 -23.49
CA ALA A 80 -8.81 -4.22 -24.53
C ALA A 80 -8.02 -2.92 -24.27
N ARG A 81 -8.02 -2.44 -23.04
CA ARG A 81 -7.30 -1.20 -22.69
C ARG A 81 -5.77 -1.39 -22.73
N LEU A 82 -5.26 -2.51 -22.26
CA LEU A 82 -3.83 -2.84 -22.36
C LEU A 82 -3.36 -2.88 -23.80
N THR A 83 -4.18 -3.41 -24.70
CA THR A 83 -3.88 -3.43 -26.15
C THR A 83 -3.64 -2.02 -26.67
N GLU A 84 -4.48 -1.07 -26.31
CA GLU A 84 -4.30 0.33 -26.69
C GLU A 84 -3.04 0.95 -26.07
N LEU A 85 -2.83 0.74 -24.78
CA LEU A 85 -1.69 1.31 -24.05
C LEU A 85 -0.34 0.77 -24.50
N LEU A 86 -0.28 -0.50 -24.89
CA LEU A 86 0.94 -1.16 -25.35
C LEU A 86 1.18 -0.99 -26.85
N GLY A 87 0.16 -0.62 -27.64
CA GLY A 87 0.25 -0.59 -29.08
C GLY A 87 0.47 -1.97 -29.70
N GLN A 88 0.10 -3.02 -28.99
CA GLN A 88 0.25 -4.42 -29.35
C GLN A 88 -0.94 -5.20 -28.82
N GLU A 89 -1.42 -6.19 -29.57
CA GLU A 89 -2.54 -7.03 -29.11
C GLU A 89 -2.22 -7.73 -27.79
N VAL A 90 -3.09 -7.56 -26.82
CA VAL A 90 -3.20 -8.40 -25.64
C VAL A 90 -4.40 -9.30 -25.84
N LYS A 91 -4.15 -10.55 -26.18
CA LYS A 91 -5.23 -11.51 -26.42
C LYS A 91 -5.88 -11.88 -25.10
N PHE A 92 -7.20 -11.70 -25.00
CA PHE A 92 -7.95 -12.13 -23.84
C PHE A 92 -8.25 -13.62 -23.94
N ALA A 93 -7.72 -14.42 -23.02
CA ALA A 93 -7.99 -15.86 -22.96
C ALA A 93 -9.26 -16.11 -22.14
N ALA A 94 -10.42 -15.82 -22.72
CA ALA A 94 -11.71 -15.99 -22.06
C ALA A 94 -11.93 -17.45 -21.67
N ASP A 95 -12.01 -17.72 -20.36
CA ASP A 95 -12.18 -19.06 -19.82
C ASP A 95 -12.72 -18.97 -18.39
N ASN A 96 -13.93 -19.48 -18.17
CA ASN A 96 -14.54 -19.44 -16.83
C ASN A 96 -13.78 -20.29 -15.81
N GLU A 97 -12.95 -21.23 -16.25
CA GLU A 97 -12.08 -22.04 -15.40
C GLU A 97 -10.71 -21.39 -15.17
N VAL A 98 -10.47 -20.23 -15.75
CA VAL A 98 -9.20 -19.47 -15.76
C VAL A 98 -8.10 -20.22 -16.50
N VAL A 99 -7.78 -21.45 -16.10
CA VAL A 99 -6.84 -22.37 -16.76
C VAL A 99 -7.63 -23.57 -17.29
N GLY A 100 -8.55 -23.30 -18.19
CA GLY A 100 -9.35 -24.31 -18.88
C GLY A 100 -8.85 -24.55 -20.32
N PRO A 101 -9.66 -25.26 -21.13
CA PRO A 101 -9.27 -25.59 -22.50
C PRO A 101 -8.93 -24.38 -23.37
N ASN A 102 -9.70 -23.29 -23.23
CA ASN A 102 -9.47 -22.08 -24.03
C ASN A 102 -8.16 -21.38 -23.67
N ALA A 103 -7.87 -21.26 -22.37
CA ALA A 103 -6.63 -20.65 -21.89
C ALA A 103 -5.43 -21.49 -22.30
N LYS A 104 -5.49 -22.80 -22.15
CA LYS A 104 -4.42 -23.73 -22.56
C LYS A 104 -4.13 -23.63 -24.05
N ALA A 105 -5.16 -23.61 -24.88
CA ALA A 105 -5.01 -23.48 -26.33
C ALA A 105 -4.37 -22.13 -26.71
N ALA A 106 -4.77 -21.04 -26.04
CA ALA A 106 -4.19 -19.72 -26.26
C ALA A 106 -2.70 -19.68 -25.93
N VAL A 107 -2.31 -20.30 -24.80
CA VAL A 107 -0.90 -20.38 -24.40
C VAL A 107 -0.07 -21.21 -25.39
N GLU A 108 -0.57 -22.35 -25.83
CA GLU A 108 0.11 -23.20 -26.80
C GLU A 108 0.36 -22.51 -28.15
N ALA A 109 -0.52 -21.60 -28.53
CA ALA A 109 -0.42 -20.86 -29.80
C ALA A 109 0.51 -19.63 -29.71
N MET A 110 1.04 -19.28 -28.52
CA MET A 110 1.90 -18.10 -28.34
C MET A 110 3.23 -18.22 -29.07
N LYS A 111 3.66 -17.08 -29.59
CA LYS A 111 5.01 -16.86 -30.12
C LYS A 111 5.77 -15.91 -29.20
N ASP A 112 7.10 -15.89 -29.35
CA ASP A 112 7.95 -14.99 -28.58
C ASP A 112 7.48 -13.53 -28.75
N GLY A 113 7.29 -12.84 -27.64
CA GLY A 113 6.80 -11.46 -27.61
C GLY A 113 5.28 -11.32 -27.60
N ASP A 114 4.52 -12.40 -27.73
CA ASP A 114 3.06 -12.35 -27.60
C ASP A 114 2.64 -12.12 -26.16
N ILE A 115 1.45 -11.52 -25.99
CA ILE A 115 0.85 -11.23 -24.68
C ILE A 115 -0.57 -11.78 -24.65
N ILE A 116 -0.90 -12.52 -23.60
CA ILE A 116 -2.27 -12.91 -23.29
C ILE A 116 -2.62 -12.48 -21.86
N LEU A 117 -3.90 -12.26 -21.61
CA LEU A 117 -4.45 -12.03 -20.29
C LEU A 117 -5.43 -13.14 -19.96
N LEU A 118 -5.22 -13.82 -18.84
CA LEU A 118 -6.15 -14.82 -18.32
C LEU A 118 -7.40 -14.13 -17.73
N GLU A 119 -8.48 -14.87 -17.58
CA GLU A 119 -9.68 -14.40 -16.89
C GLU A 119 -9.41 -14.27 -15.39
N ASN A 120 -10.27 -13.50 -14.71
CA ASN A 120 -10.20 -13.20 -13.28
C ASN A 120 -9.86 -14.43 -12.43
N THR A 121 -8.71 -14.41 -11.77
CA THR A 121 -8.24 -15.56 -10.97
C THR A 121 -9.20 -15.96 -9.86
N ARG A 122 -10.01 -15.01 -9.34
CA ARG A 122 -11.00 -15.26 -8.30
C ARG A 122 -12.30 -15.87 -8.81
N TYR A 123 -12.39 -16.19 -10.11
CA TYR A 123 -13.43 -17.09 -10.60
C TYR A 123 -13.24 -18.51 -10.03
N ARG A 124 -12.02 -18.84 -9.62
CA ARG A 124 -11.71 -20.10 -8.94
C ARG A 124 -11.76 -19.92 -7.44
N ALA A 125 -12.57 -20.77 -6.78
CA ALA A 125 -12.71 -20.75 -5.32
C ALA A 125 -11.38 -21.01 -4.59
N GLU A 126 -10.49 -21.78 -5.21
CA GLU A 126 -9.18 -22.13 -4.64
C GLU A 126 -8.22 -20.96 -4.55
N GLU A 127 -8.38 -19.92 -5.35
CA GLU A 127 -7.44 -18.80 -5.46
C GLU A 127 -7.11 -18.19 -4.09
N THR A 128 -8.12 -17.78 -3.34
CA THR A 128 -7.92 -17.11 -2.05
C THR A 128 -7.54 -18.06 -0.92
N LYS A 129 -7.61 -19.35 -1.16
CA LYS A 129 -7.26 -20.41 -0.20
C LYS A 129 -5.89 -21.02 -0.48
N ASN A 130 -5.19 -20.54 -1.49
CA ASN A 130 -3.93 -21.10 -1.95
C ASN A 130 -4.03 -22.60 -2.27
N GLY A 131 -5.14 -23.02 -2.88
CA GLY A 131 -5.44 -24.42 -3.16
C GLY A 131 -4.46 -25.05 -4.15
N GLU A 132 -4.06 -26.30 -3.90
CA GLU A 132 -3.02 -26.99 -4.66
C GLU A 132 -3.39 -27.19 -6.13
N ALA A 133 -4.62 -27.58 -6.43
CA ALA A 133 -5.05 -27.88 -7.80
C ALA A 133 -4.96 -26.66 -8.72
N PHE A 134 -5.45 -25.51 -8.29
CA PHE A 134 -5.37 -24.29 -9.10
C PHE A 134 -3.94 -23.75 -9.19
N SER A 135 -3.16 -23.87 -8.12
CA SER A 135 -1.74 -23.50 -8.15
C SER A 135 -0.97 -24.33 -9.18
N LYS A 136 -1.24 -25.63 -9.26
CA LYS A 136 -0.67 -26.53 -10.28
C LYS A 136 -1.11 -26.16 -11.69
N ASP A 137 -2.40 -25.80 -11.86
CA ASP A 137 -2.93 -25.35 -13.14
C ASP A 137 -2.16 -24.11 -13.63
N LEU A 138 -1.98 -23.11 -12.78
CA LEU A 138 -1.23 -21.92 -13.11
C LEU A 138 0.24 -22.24 -13.44
N ALA A 139 0.89 -23.07 -12.63
CA ALA A 139 2.27 -23.46 -12.83
C ALA A 139 2.47 -24.23 -14.15
N SER A 140 1.48 -24.99 -14.60
CA SER A 140 1.53 -25.73 -15.86
C SER A 140 1.61 -24.82 -17.09
N LEU A 141 1.20 -23.56 -16.97
CA LEU A 141 1.22 -22.59 -18.06
C LEU A 141 2.57 -21.91 -18.27
N CYS A 142 3.51 -22.04 -17.33
CA CYS A 142 4.71 -21.20 -17.36
C CYS A 142 6.00 -21.96 -17.04
N ASP A 143 7.09 -21.40 -17.52
CA ASP A 143 8.46 -21.80 -17.19
C ASP A 143 9.04 -20.88 -16.10
N VAL A 144 8.55 -19.64 -16.05
CA VAL A 144 8.97 -18.58 -15.13
C VAL A 144 7.75 -17.88 -14.57
N PHE A 145 7.78 -17.57 -13.28
CA PHE A 145 6.76 -16.76 -12.62
C PHE A 145 7.34 -15.40 -12.22
N VAL A 146 6.57 -14.33 -12.50
CA VAL A 146 6.89 -12.95 -12.08
C VAL A 146 5.76 -12.42 -11.22
N ASN A 147 6.07 -11.97 -10.00
CA ASN A 147 5.11 -11.30 -9.13
C ASN A 147 5.34 -9.80 -9.17
N ASP A 148 4.36 -9.07 -9.67
CA ASP A 148 4.39 -7.60 -9.75
C ASP A 148 3.23 -6.96 -9.01
N ALA A 149 2.56 -7.70 -8.13
CA ALA A 149 1.39 -7.27 -7.39
C ALA A 149 1.68 -7.17 -5.89
N PHE A 150 2.24 -6.05 -5.46
CA PHE A 150 2.55 -5.81 -4.05
C PHE A 150 1.29 -5.73 -3.19
N GLY A 151 0.19 -5.17 -3.70
CA GLY A 151 -1.06 -5.03 -2.97
C GLY A 151 -1.69 -6.33 -2.45
N THR A 152 -1.32 -7.48 -3.03
CA THR A 152 -1.76 -8.81 -2.57
C THR A 152 -0.65 -9.62 -1.90
N ALA A 153 0.55 -9.05 -1.76
CA ALA A 153 1.72 -9.77 -1.25
C ALA A 153 1.61 -10.22 0.21
N HIS A 154 0.71 -9.61 0.98
CA HIS A 154 0.46 -9.96 2.39
C HIS A 154 -0.42 -11.20 2.54
N ARG A 155 -0.96 -11.73 1.46
CA ARG A 155 -1.83 -12.91 1.45
C ARG A 155 -1.23 -14.02 0.62
N ALA A 156 -1.39 -15.27 1.07
CA ALA A 156 -1.00 -16.45 0.31
C ALA A 156 -2.18 -16.89 -0.56
N HIS A 157 -2.12 -16.58 -1.85
CA HIS A 157 -3.08 -17.00 -2.88
C HIS A 157 -2.39 -17.89 -3.91
N CYS A 158 -3.17 -18.61 -4.73
CA CYS A 158 -2.61 -19.45 -5.79
C CYS A 158 -1.75 -18.64 -6.77
N SER A 159 -2.22 -17.45 -7.17
CA SER A 159 -1.58 -16.65 -8.21
C SER A 159 -0.37 -15.85 -7.72
N ASN A 160 -0.01 -15.90 -6.45
CA ASN A 160 1.21 -15.25 -5.93
C ASN A 160 2.14 -16.20 -5.18
N VAL A 161 1.64 -17.02 -4.28
CA VAL A 161 2.45 -17.95 -3.47
C VAL A 161 2.41 -19.35 -4.06
N GLY A 162 1.22 -19.92 -4.26
CA GLY A 162 1.08 -21.31 -4.69
C GLY A 162 1.81 -21.60 -5.98
N VAL A 163 1.66 -20.75 -7.00
CA VAL A 163 2.36 -20.92 -8.27
C VAL A 163 3.87 -20.72 -8.12
N ALA A 164 4.30 -19.76 -7.31
CA ALA A 164 5.73 -19.49 -7.11
C ALA A 164 6.47 -20.68 -6.49
N GLU A 165 5.82 -21.39 -5.59
CA GLU A 165 6.39 -22.58 -4.93
C GLU A 165 6.52 -23.80 -5.86
N LEU A 166 5.79 -23.81 -6.98
CA LEU A 166 5.75 -24.92 -7.93
C LEU A 166 6.63 -24.73 -9.17
N VAL A 167 7.29 -23.59 -9.29
CA VAL A 167 8.21 -23.30 -10.40
C VAL A 167 9.62 -23.07 -9.87
N ASP A 168 10.63 -23.38 -10.70
CA ASP A 168 12.05 -23.24 -10.29
C ASP A 168 12.47 -21.76 -10.26
N THR A 169 11.93 -20.95 -11.16
CA THR A 169 12.27 -19.54 -11.28
C THR A 169 11.05 -18.67 -10.98
N ALA A 170 11.05 -18.03 -9.81
CA ALA A 170 10.05 -17.06 -9.38
C ALA A 170 10.75 -15.78 -8.99
N VAL A 171 10.46 -14.68 -9.68
CA VAL A 171 11.11 -13.39 -9.48
C VAL A 171 10.08 -12.28 -9.28
N VAL A 172 10.54 -11.08 -8.94
CA VAL A 172 9.67 -9.92 -8.78
C VAL A 172 9.74 -9.01 -10.02
N GLY A 173 8.64 -8.33 -10.30
CA GLY A 173 8.60 -7.27 -11.31
C GLY A 173 9.09 -5.94 -10.76
N TYR A 174 9.09 -4.91 -11.60
CA TYR A 174 9.60 -3.59 -11.24
C TYR A 174 8.78 -2.88 -10.14
N LEU A 175 7.45 -3.06 -10.12
CA LEU A 175 6.62 -2.48 -9.07
C LEU A 175 6.93 -3.10 -7.71
N MET A 176 7.01 -4.41 -7.66
CA MET A 176 7.37 -5.14 -6.44
C MET A 176 8.78 -4.77 -5.98
N GLN A 177 9.74 -4.69 -6.92
CA GLN A 177 11.12 -4.31 -6.62
C GLN A 177 11.20 -2.91 -6.00
N LYS A 178 10.44 -1.98 -6.54
CA LYS A 178 10.40 -0.61 -6.03
C LYS A 178 9.86 -0.55 -4.60
N GLU A 179 8.79 -1.32 -4.31
CA GLU A 179 8.25 -1.42 -2.95
C GLU A 179 9.28 -2.03 -1.98
N ILE A 180 9.99 -3.06 -2.41
CA ILE A 180 11.04 -3.70 -1.61
C ILE A 180 12.18 -2.70 -1.35
N ASP A 181 12.63 -1.99 -2.38
CA ASP A 181 13.76 -1.06 -2.28
C ASP A 181 13.45 0.13 -1.37
N PHE A 182 12.28 0.73 -1.51
CA PHE A 182 11.91 1.90 -0.72
C PHE A 182 11.38 1.53 0.66
N LEU A 183 10.26 0.82 0.70
CA LEU A 183 9.59 0.52 1.97
C LEU A 183 10.38 -0.51 2.80
N GLY A 184 10.89 -1.55 2.14
CA GLY A 184 11.68 -2.59 2.78
C GLY A 184 12.96 -2.05 3.41
N ASN A 185 13.76 -1.35 2.63
CA ASN A 185 15.02 -0.79 3.12
C ASN A 185 14.83 0.30 4.17
N ALA A 186 13.77 1.11 4.05
CA ALA A 186 13.47 2.14 5.04
C ALA A 186 13.20 1.54 6.43
N VAL A 187 12.54 0.39 6.49
CA VAL A 187 12.20 -0.25 7.77
C VAL A 187 13.33 -1.13 8.28
N GLU A 188 13.98 -1.92 7.41
CA GLU A 188 15.00 -2.88 7.82
C GLU A 188 16.41 -2.28 7.95
N ASN A 189 16.74 -1.29 7.11
CA ASN A 189 18.07 -0.68 7.08
C ASN A 189 18.02 0.82 6.72
N PRO A 190 17.35 1.65 7.54
CA PRO A 190 17.18 3.06 7.22
C PRO A 190 18.49 3.84 7.30
N VAL A 191 18.62 4.86 6.44
CA VAL A 191 19.61 5.91 6.64
C VAL A 191 19.09 6.83 7.73
N ARG A 192 19.87 7.03 8.79
CA ARG A 192 19.44 7.78 9.97
C ARG A 192 19.84 9.26 9.89
N PRO A 193 19.09 10.18 10.50
CA PRO A 193 17.91 9.95 11.35
C PRO A 193 16.69 9.45 10.57
N PHE A 194 15.99 8.46 11.16
CA PHE A 194 14.75 7.90 10.62
C PHE A 194 13.55 8.42 11.44
N VAL A 195 12.66 9.13 10.78
CA VAL A 195 11.42 9.65 11.35
C VAL A 195 10.24 8.87 10.78
N ALA A 196 9.42 8.31 11.65
CA ALA A 196 8.17 7.68 11.28
C ALA A 196 7.00 8.56 11.72
N ILE A 197 6.03 8.76 10.84
CA ILE A 197 4.83 9.57 11.08
C ILE A 197 3.60 8.68 10.93
N LEU A 198 2.83 8.56 11.99
CA LEU A 198 1.60 7.78 12.01
C LEU A 198 0.42 8.69 12.31
N GLY A 199 -0.63 8.54 11.53
CA GLY A 199 -1.91 9.22 11.72
C GLY A 199 -3.07 8.27 11.47
N GLY A 200 -4.25 8.84 11.27
CA GLY A 200 -5.48 8.10 11.08
C GLY A 200 -6.40 8.18 12.30
N ALA A 201 -7.58 7.58 12.18
CA ALA A 201 -8.64 7.78 13.16
C ALA A 201 -8.47 6.92 14.42
N LYS A 202 -8.01 5.68 14.29
CA LYS A 202 -8.07 4.68 15.35
C LYS A 202 -6.70 4.12 15.71
N VAL A 203 -6.31 4.24 16.98
CA VAL A 203 -5.08 3.63 17.48
C VAL A 203 -5.10 2.10 17.36
N ALA A 204 -6.27 1.47 17.52
CA ALA A 204 -6.43 0.02 17.41
C ALA A 204 -5.96 -0.54 16.06
N ASP A 205 -6.07 0.23 14.99
CA ASP A 205 -5.65 -0.19 13.64
C ASP A 205 -4.13 -0.14 13.46
N LYS A 206 -3.40 0.49 14.37
CA LYS A 206 -1.95 0.77 14.25
C LYS A 206 -1.10 0.15 15.38
N LEU A 207 -1.67 -0.70 16.23
CA LEU A 207 -0.97 -1.21 17.42
C LEU A 207 0.39 -1.83 17.10
N ASN A 208 0.42 -2.76 16.16
CA ASN A 208 1.66 -3.47 15.81
C ASN A 208 2.61 -2.56 15.00
N VAL A 209 2.07 -1.62 14.24
CA VAL A 209 2.88 -0.64 13.50
C VAL A 209 3.63 0.26 14.47
N ILE A 210 2.95 0.80 15.47
CA ILE A 210 3.56 1.65 16.50
C ILE A 210 4.69 0.91 17.21
N SER A 211 4.41 -0.30 17.70
CA SER A 211 5.38 -1.11 18.44
C SER A 211 6.62 -1.44 17.59
N ASN A 212 6.41 -1.85 16.34
CA ASN A 212 7.51 -2.20 15.44
C ASN A 212 8.34 -0.97 15.05
N LEU A 213 7.70 0.13 14.69
CA LEU A 213 8.41 1.33 14.28
C LEU A 213 9.19 2.00 15.41
N LEU A 214 8.71 1.91 16.65
CA LEU A 214 9.48 2.37 17.81
C LEU A 214 10.84 1.67 17.94
N GLU A 215 10.94 0.42 17.52
CA GLU A 215 12.21 -0.32 17.53
C GLU A 215 13.12 0.08 16.36
N LYS A 216 12.56 0.65 15.30
CA LYS A 216 13.27 0.93 14.05
C LYS A 216 13.64 2.40 13.87
N CYS A 217 12.77 3.33 14.27
CA CYS A 217 12.95 4.76 14.07
C CYS A 217 13.76 5.43 15.18
N ASP A 218 14.16 6.66 14.93
CA ASP A 218 14.75 7.56 15.92
C ASP A 218 13.69 8.45 16.56
N THR A 219 12.71 8.87 15.77
CA THR A 219 11.58 9.69 16.18
C THR A 219 10.28 9.12 15.63
N LEU A 220 9.27 8.95 16.49
CA LEU A 220 7.92 8.57 16.10
C LEU A 220 6.98 9.75 16.34
N ILE A 221 6.28 10.16 15.30
CA ILE A 221 5.30 11.25 15.33
C ILE A 221 3.90 10.67 15.24
N ILE A 222 3.02 11.07 16.15
CA ILE A 222 1.62 10.62 16.19
C ILE A 222 0.70 11.81 15.90
N GLY A 223 -0.22 11.62 14.95
CA GLY A 223 -1.26 12.59 14.62
C GLY A 223 -2.60 11.92 14.35
N GLY A 224 -3.55 12.70 13.85
CA GLY A 224 -4.90 12.20 13.57
C GLY A 224 -5.72 11.89 14.81
N GLY A 225 -6.87 11.28 14.62
CA GLY A 225 -7.79 10.93 15.72
C GLY A 225 -7.18 9.98 16.74
N MET A 226 -6.26 9.13 16.32
CA MET A 226 -5.56 8.20 17.23
C MET A 226 -4.72 8.91 18.30
N ALA A 227 -4.31 10.15 18.08
CA ALA A 227 -3.51 10.92 19.03
C ALA A 227 -4.25 11.21 20.34
N TYR A 228 -5.56 11.32 20.30
CA TYR A 228 -6.36 11.66 21.50
C TYR A 228 -6.37 10.54 22.53
N THR A 229 -6.26 9.28 22.12
CA THR A 229 -6.09 8.16 23.04
C THR A 229 -4.75 8.30 23.80
N PHE A 230 -3.69 8.69 23.12
CA PHE A 230 -2.40 8.98 23.76
C PHE A 230 -2.49 10.17 24.73
N LEU A 231 -3.17 11.25 24.33
CA LEU A 231 -3.34 12.42 25.18
C LEU A 231 -4.13 12.10 26.45
N LYS A 232 -5.20 11.32 26.32
CA LYS A 232 -5.97 10.86 27.48
C LYS A 232 -5.13 9.95 28.38
N ALA A 233 -4.30 9.08 27.80
CA ALA A 233 -3.38 8.24 28.56
C ALA A 233 -2.37 9.06 29.37
N GLN A 234 -2.05 10.28 28.94
CA GLN A 234 -1.23 11.23 29.70
C GLN A 234 -2.00 11.95 30.81
N GLY A 235 -3.30 11.70 30.96
CA GLY A 235 -4.14 12.37 31.95
C GLY A 235 -4.81 13.65 31.44
N LYS A 236 -4.74 13.94 30.15
CA LYS A 236 -5.38 15.15 29.59
C LYS A 236 -6.85 14.87 29.27
N GLU A 237 -7.65 15.94 29.38
CA GLU A 237 -9.05 15.90 28.98
C GLU A 237 -9.15 16.22 27.47
N ILE A 238 -9.88 15.39 26.74
CA ILE A 238 -9.96 15.45 25.29
C ILE A 238 -11.35 15.82 24.76
N GLY A 239 -12.26 16.24 25.65
CA GLY A 239 -13.63 16.58 25.26
C GLY A 239 -14.37 15.41 24.63
N THR A 240 -14.99 15.67 23.49
CA THR A 240 -15.72 14.65 22.72
C THR A 240 -14.89 14.02 21.61
N SER A 241 -13.56 14.20 21.63
CA SER A 241 -12.64 13.63 20.65
C SER A 241 -12.73 12.11 20.59
N LEU A 242 -12.38 11.54 19.43
CA LEU A 242 -12.25 10.10 19.28
C LEU A 242 -11.29 9.54 20.32
N VAL A 243 -11.69 8.44 20.95
CA VAL A 243 -10.87 7.74 21.94
C VAL A 243 -11.19 6.27 21.97
N ASP A 244 -10.18 5.46 22.21
CA ASP A 244 -10.34 4.03 22.50
C ASP A 244 -9.87 3.80 23.94
N ASP A 245 -10.81 3.83 24.89
CA ASP A 245 -10.51 3.66 26.31
C ASP A 245 -9.90 2.30 26.63
N SER A 246 -10.14 1.29 25.81
CA SER A 246 -9.54 -0.04 25.98
C SER A 246 -8.03 -0.07 25.63
N LYS A 247 -7.50 1.01 25.03
CA LYS A 247 -6.10 1.12 24.59
C LYS A 247 -5.28 2.14 25.38
N LEU A 248 -5.81 2.71 26.43
CA LEU A 248 -5.07 3.66 27.28
C LEU A 248 -3.80 3.05 27.86
N ASP A 249 -3.89 1.81 28.39
CA ASP A 249 -2.74 1.11 28.94
C ASP A 249 -1.69 0.82 27.85
N TYR A 250 -2.13 0.43 26.66
CA TYR A 250 -1.25 0.23 25.51
C TYR A 250 -0.49 1.53 25.16
N CYS A 251 -1.19 2.66 25.11
CA CYS A 251 -0.55 3.96 24.82
C CYS A 251 0.50 4.32 25.88
N LYS A 252 0.23 4.06 27.16
CA LYS A 252 1.22 4.24 28.23
C LYS A 252 2.44 3.35 28.04
N GLU A 253 2.22 2.06 27.69
CA GLU A 253 3.31 1.13 27.39
C GLU A 253 4.18 1.61 26.24
N MET A 254 3.58 2.16 25.18
CA MET A 254 4.34 2.66 24.02
C MET A 254 5.15 3.91 24.37
N MET A 255 4.59 4.82 25.17
CA MET A 255 5.33 5.99 25.66
C MET A 255 6.51 5.55 26.54
N ASP A 256 6.33 4.58 27.42
CA ASP A 256 7.39 4.02 28.26
C ASP A 256 8.44 3.28 27.43
N LYS A 257 8.02 2.52 26.43
CA LYS A 257 8.90 1.82 25.49
C LYS A 257 9.79 2.81 24.75
N ALA A 258 9.23 3.91 24.26
CA ALA A 258 9.99 4.97 23.60
C ALA A 258 11.09 5.52 24.51
N LYS A 259 10.77 5.82 25.76
CA LYS A 259 11.75 6.29 26.74
C LYS A 259 12.85 5.27 27.01
N SER A 260 12.49 4.00 27.24
CA SER A 260 13.46 2.95 27.55
C SER A 260 14.39 2.66 26.37
N LEU A 261 13.92 2.85 25.14
CA LEU A 261 14.72 2.69 23.91
C LEU A 261 15.50 3.95 23.52
N GLY A 262 15.34 5.05 24.25
CA GLY A 262 15.96 6.34 23.92
C GLY A 262 15.39 6.97 22.66
N LYS A 263 14.15 6.66 22.32
CA LYS A 263 13.45 7.19 21.14
C LYS A 263 12.61 8.40 21.53
N GLU A 264 12.44 9.30 20.57
CA GLU A 264 11.56 10.45 20.71
C GLU A 264 10.16 10.07 20.21
N LEU A 265 9.14 10.23 21.02
CA LEU A 265 7.75 10.05 20.64
C LEU A 265 7.05 11.40 20.77
N LEU A 266 6.66 11.99 19.65
CA LEU A 266 6.04 13.31 19.59
C LEU A 266 4.52 13.18 19.48
N LEU A 267 3.84 13.90 20.38
CA LEU A 267 2.37 13.99 20.41
C LEU A 267 1.95 15.43 20.16
N PRO A 268 0.70 15.68 19.72
CA PRO A 268 0.21 17.05 19.55
C PRO A 268 0.30 17.87 20.83
N VAL A 269 0.79 19.10 20.70
CA VAL A 269 0.83 20.10 21.78
C VAL A 269 -0.35 21.06 21.71
N ASP A 270 -1.00 21.13 20.56
CA ASP A 270 -2.23 21.87 20.31
C ASP A 270 -3.08 21.13 19.28
N THR A 271 -4.33 21.53 19.16
CA THR A 271 -5.28 20.87 18.26
C THR A 271 -6.29 21.86 17.71
N THR A 272 -6.75 21.62 16.49
CA THR A 272 -7.87 22.33 15.87
C THR A 272 -9.16 21.62 16.27
N ILE A 273 -10.04 22.34 16.95
CA ILE A 273 -11.28 21.81 17.54
C ILE A 273 -12.53 22.37 16.87
N ALA A 274 -13.61 21.60 16.97
CA ALA A 274 -14.95 21.97 16.52
C ALA A 274 -16.01 21.39 17.46
N ALA A 275 -17.22 21.90 17.36
CA ALA A 275 -18.36 21.42 18.17
C ALA A 275 -18.84 20.03 17.72
N SER A 276 -18.66 19.70 16.44
CA SER A 276 -19.07 18.40 15.89
C SER A 276 -18.27 18.08 14.63
N PHE A 277 -18.30 16.81 14.23
CA PHE A 277 -17.70 16.36 12.98
C PHE A 277 -18.42 16.99 11.78
N PRO A 278 -17.70 17.42 10.72
CA PRO A 278 -18.32 18.06 9.57
C PRO A 278 -19.25 17.10 8.82
N ASP A 279 -20.43 17.59 8.45
CA ASP A 279 -21.43 16.86 7.67
C ASP A 279 -22.10 17.83 6.67
N PRO A 280 -21.82 17.70 5.35
CA PRO A 280 -20.92 16.69 4.75
C PRO A 280 -19.47 16.86 5.16
N ILE A 281 -18.64 15.83 4.97
CA ILE A 281 -17.25 15.81 5.45
C ILE A 281 -16.42 17.00 4.93
N ASP A 282 -16.71 17.48 3.73
CA ASP A 282 -16.05 18.61 3.08
C ASP A 282 -16.80 19.95 3.25
N GLY A 283 -17.85 19.94 4.08
CA GLY A 283 -18.70 21.09 4.30
C GLY A 283 -18.09 22.17 5.22
N PRO A 284 -18.76 23.34 5.30
CA PRO A 284 -18.31 24.41 6.16
C PRO A 284 -18.26 24.00 7.63
N ILE A 285 -17.22 24.45 8.35
CA ILE A 285 -17.06 24.17 9.77
C ILE A 285 -16.36 25.34 10.46
N GLU A 286 -16.83 25.68 11.65
CA GLU A 286 -16.17 26.65 12.52
C GLU A 286 -15.19 25.94 13.42
N VAL A 287 -13.95 26.43 13.45
CA VAL A 287 -12.86 25.82 14.20
C VAL A 287 -12.13 26.87 15.05
N SER A 288 -11.46 26.39 16.07
CA SER A 288 -10.47 27.16 16.81
C SER A 288 -9.28 26.29 17.19
N ASN A 289 -8.15 26.93 17.46
CA ASN A 289 -6.92 26.23 17.86
C ASN A 289 -6.74 26.39 19.36
N VAL A 290 -6.58 25.27 20.07
CA VAL A 290 -6.38 25.27 21.53
C VAL A 290 -5.19 24.41 21.92
N SER A 291 -4.61 24.69 23.08
CA SER A 291 -3.61 23.79 23.68
C SER A 291 -4.21 22.40 23.88
N ALA A 292 -3.40 21.37 23.75
CA ALA A 292 -3.79 19.99 24.05
C ALA A 292 -4.21 19.81 25.52
N ASP A 293 -3.83 20.72 26.40
CA ASP A 293 -4.23 20.74 27.82
C ASP A 293 -5.55 21.48 28.05
N ALA A 294 -6.15 22.09 27.04
CA ALA A 294 -7.29 22.98 27.17
C ALA A 294 -8.44 22.68 26.21
N ILE A 295 -8.66 21.41 25.86
CA ILE A 295 -9.78 21.01 25.01
C ILE A 295 -11.08 21.11 25.82
N PRO A 296 -12.04 21.93 25.37
CA PRO A 296 -13.33 22.03 26.07
C PRO A 296 -14.10 20.73 26.11
N ALA A 297 -14.89 20.48 27.14
CA ALA A 297 -15.61 19.24 27.36
C ALA A 297 -16.63 18.93 26.26
N ASP A 298 -17.12 19.94 25.55
CA ASP A 298 -18.15 19.86 24.50
C ASP A 298 -17.56 19.96 23.07
N MET A 299 -16.23 19.95 22.94
CA MET A 299 -15.53 20.08 21.67
C MET A 299 -14.70 18.84 21.36
N GLU A 300 -14.45 18.61 20.06
CA GLU A 300 -13.60 17.53 19.58
C GLU A 300 -12.44 18.05 18.73
N GLY A 301 -11.29 17.39 18.84
CA GLY A 301 -10.15 17.67 17.99
C GLY A 301 -10.29 16.97 16.64
N LEU A 302 -10.03 17.70 15.55
CA LEU A 302 -10.20 17.21 14.17
C LEU A 302 -8.97 17.40 13.29
N ASP A 303 -7.94 18.07 13.80
CA ASP A 303 -6.65 18.25 13.14
C ASP A 303 -5.59 18.62 14.19
N ILE A 304 -4.31 18.43 13.87
CA ILE A 304 -3.23 18.99 14.69
C ILE A 304 -3.29 20.53 14.62
N GLY A 305 -2.79 21.17 15.67
CA GLY A 305 -2.74 22.63 15.70
C GLY A 305 -1.51 23.21 15.02
N THR A 306 -1.42 24.53 14.99
CA THR A 306 -0.33 25.25 14.31
C THR A 306 1.04 25.04 14.98
N GLU A 307 1.09 24.99 16.30
CA GLU A 307 2.35 24.72 17.03
C GLU A 307 2.80 23.26 16.85
N THR A 308 1.85 22.32 16.81
CA THR A 308 2.14 20.92 16.50
C THR A 308 2.71 20.78 15.10
N ALA A 309 2.12 21.47 14.11
CA ALA A 309 2.61 21.45 12.73
C ALA A 309 4.06 21.92 12.65
N LYS A 310 4.43 22.98 13.37
CA LYS A 310 5.82 23.46 13.45
C LYS A 310 6.73 22.44 14.11
N LEU A 311 6.31 21.85 15.22
CA LEU A 311 7.06 20.82 15.93
C LEU A 311 7.36 19.62 15.01
N TYR A 312 6.37 19.16 14.26
CA TYR A 312 6.50 18.03 13.36
C TYR A 312 7.36 18.37 12.13
N ALA A 313 7.20 19.56 11.58
CA ALA A 313 8.06 20.04 10.48
C ALA A 313 9.54 20.11 10.91
N ASP A 314 9.80 20.62 12.13
CA ASP A 314 11.17 20.67 12.68
C ASP A 314 11.76 19.27 12.87
N ALA A 315 10.94 18.31 13.31
CA ALA A 315 11.39 16.92 13.51
C ALA A 315 11.84 16.24 12.21
N VAL A 316 11.22 16.57 11.07
CA VAL A 316 11.60 15.96 9.76
C VAL A 316 12.70 16.72 9.04
N LYS A 317 13.03 17.94 9.47
CA LYS A 317 13.95 18.84 8.77
C LYS A 317 15.33 18.22 8.51
N ASN A 318 15.86 17.52 9.49
CA ASN A 318 17.19 16.90 9.40
C ASN A 318 17.13 15.37 9.19
N ALA A 319 15.95 14.82 8.96
CA ALA A 319 15.79 13.40 8.70
C ALA A 319 16.48 12.99 7.39
N LYS A 320 16.93 11.74 7.32
CA LYS A 320 17.44 11.12 6.10
C LYS A 320 16.45 10.09 5.53
N THR A 321 15.58 9.57 6.37
CA THR A 321 14.49 8.68 5.97
C THR A 321 13.22 9.09 6.70
N VAL A 322 12.12 9.20 5.98
CA VAL A 322 10.79 9.46 6.54
C VAL A 322 9.80 8.47 5.96
N VAL A 323 9.06 7.80 6.83
CA VAL A 323 7.90 6.97 6.45
C VAL A 323 6.67 7.60 7.07
N TRP A 324 5.66 7.84 6.26
CA TRP A 324 4.40 8.44 6.70
C TRP A 324 3.22 7.56 6.35
N ASN A 325 2.42 7.20 7.35
CA ASN A 325 1.19 6.41 7.20
C ASN A 325 0.06 7.03 8.02
N GLY A 326 -0.94 7.58 7.35
CA GLY A 326 -2.15 8.15 7.95
C GLY A 326 -2.14 9.68 8.08
N PRO A 327 -3.25 10.35 7.74
CA PRO A 327 -3.35 11.81 7.79
C PRO A 327 -3.36 12.34 9.22
N MET A 328 -3.04 13.64 9.36
CA MET A 328 -2.96 14.33 10.66
C MET A 328 -4.31 14.85 11.15
N GLY A 329 -5.31 14.88 10.30
CA GLY A 329 -6.65 15.36 10.59
C GLY A 329 -7.65 14.94 9.51
N VAL A 330 -8.83 15.55 9.54
CA VAL A 330 -9.90 15.30 8.55
C VAL A 330 -9.57 16.08 7.26
N PHE A 331 -8.59 15.58 6.52
CA PHE A 331 -8.00 16.28 5.38
C PHE A 331 -8.96 16.47 4.21
N GLU A 332 -10.04 15.70 4.14
CA GLU A 332 -11.11 15.85 3.13
C GLU A 332 -11.83 17.19 3.28
N ASN A 333 -11.75 17.79 4.46
CA ASN A 333 -12.29 19.12 4.73
C ASN A 333 -11.18 20.17 4.55
N PRO A 334 -11.37 21.17 3.67
CA PRO A 334 -10.34 22.20 3.44
C PRO A 334 -9.90 22.95 4.71
N THR A 335 -10.81 23.20 5.63
CA THR A 335 -10.51 23.88 6.90
C THR A 335 -9.69 22.99 7.84
N LEU A 336 -9.84 21.68 7.76
CA LEU A 336 -9.19 20.69 8.63
C LEU A 336 -8.00 20.00 7.96
N ALA A 337 -7.60 20.45 6.77
CA ALA A 337 -6.47 19.89 6.04
C ALA A 337 -5.13 20.56 6.38
N ALA A 338 -5.13 21.65 7.12
CA ALA A 338 -3.93 22.46 7.37
C ALA A 338 -2.76 21.67 7.99
N GLY A 339 -3.05 20.79 8.93
CA GLY A 339 -2.02 19.96 9.56
C GLY A 339 -1.40 18.95 8.62
N THR A 340 -2.23 18.27 7.83
CA THR A 340 -1.77 17.31 6.82
C THR A 340 -0.98 18.00 5.72
N ILE A 341 -1.42 19.18 5.28
CA ILE A 341 -0.68 20.02 4.30
C ILE A 341 0.69 20.40 4.86
N ALA A 342 0.75 20.84 6.11
CA ALA A 342 2.02 21.24 6.73
C ALA A 342 3.02 20.10 6.81
N VAL A 343 2.58 18.89 7.13
CA VAL A 343 3.43 17.69 7.13
C VAL A 343 3.87 17.36 5.70
N ALA A 344 2.96 17.31 4.75
CA ALA A 344 3.28 17.04 3.34
C ALA A 344 4.29 18.04 2.79
N LYS A 345 4.11 19.32 3.10
CA LYS A 345 5.04 20.39 2.70
C LYS A 345 6.43 20.20 3.31
N SER A 346 6.51 19.85 4.58
CA SER A 346 7.80 19.60 5.24
C SER A 346 8.54 18.41 4.61
N LEU A 347 7.81 17.36 4.20
CA LEU A 347 8.39 16.23 3.49
C LEU A 347 8.85 16.62 2.08
N ALA A 348 8.13 17.52 1.41
CA ALA A 348 8.51 18.02 0.08
C ALA A 348 9.78 18.87 0.11
N GLU A 349 10.08 19.51 1.22
CA GLU A 349 11.20 20.43 1.40
C GLU A 349 12.45 19.79 2.02
N THR A 350 12.36 18.56 2.53
CA THR A 350 13.51 17.86 3.13
C THR A 350 14.32 17.10 2.06
N ASP A 351 15.61 16.88 2.33
CA ASP A 351 16.49 16.05 1.50
C ASP A 351 16.35 14.55 1.80
N ALA A 352 15.46 14.17 2.71
CA ALA A 352 15.23 12.79 3.09
C ALA A 352 14.62 11.95 1.96
N THR A 353 14.84 10.63 2.02
CA THR A 353 14.02 9.68 1.30
C THR A 353 12.66 9.65 1.97
N THR A 354 11.61 10.03 1.25
CA THR A 354 10.25 10.16 1.78
C THR A 354 9.35 9.10 1.19
N ILE A 355 8.75 8.29 2.05
CA ILE A 355 7.93 7.15 1.67
C ILE A 355 6.55 7.29 2.29
N ILE A 356 5.53 7.24 1.46
CA ILE A 356 4.14 7.29 1.88
C ILE A 356 3.58 5.88 1.84
N GLY A 357 3.12 5.39 2.97
CA GLY A 357 2.53 4.06 3.10
C GLY A 357 1.06 4.14 3.50
N GLY A 358 0.19 3.41 2.77
CA GLY A 358 -1.24 3.36 3.05
C GLY A 358 -2.10 4.20 2.13
N GLY A 359 -3.35 3.76 1.94
CA GLY A 359 -4.29 4.36 0.98
C GLY A 359 -4.69 5.79 1.32
N ASP A 360 -4.99 6.06 2.58
CA ASP A 360 -5.42 7.40 3.02
C ASP A 360 -4.30 8.42 2.90
N SER A 361 -3.07 8.05 3.25
CA SER A 361 -1.92 8.93 3.12
C SER A 361 -1.61 9.23 1.66
N ALA A 362 -1.66 8.21 0.79
CA ALA A 362 -1.47 8.37 -0.64
C ALA A 362 -2.54 9.29 -1.22
N ALA A 363 -3.80 9.07 -0.85
CA ALA A 363 -4.91 9.92 -1.29
C ALA A 363 -4.73 11.37 -0.82
N ALA A 364 -4.35 11.58 0.44
CA ALA A 364 -4.12 12.90 0.99
C ALA A 364 -3.00 13.64 0.25
N VAL A 365 -1.84 12.99 0.07
CA VAL A 365 -0.68 13.58 -0.60
C VAL A 365 -0.99 13.94 -2.05
N ASN A 366 -1.68 13.05 -2.78
CA ASN A 366 -2.06 13.28 -4.17
C ASN A 366 -3.13 14.37 -4.30
N GLN A 367 -4.15 14.33 -3.45
CA GLN A 367 -5.22 15.34 -3.43
C GLN A 367 -4.68 16.74 -3.13
N LEU A 368 -3.70 16.84 -2.23
CA LEU A 368 -3.09 18.10 -1.83
C LEU A 368 -1.96 18.56 -2.78
N GLY A 369 -1.66 17.81 -3.83
CA GLY A 369 -0.71 18.20 -4.87
C GLY A 369 0.77 17.97 -4.55
N PHE A 370 1.09 17.11 -3.59
CA PHE A 370 2.47 16.82 -3.18
C PHE A 370 3.00 15.46 -3.65
N GLY A 371 2.22 14.72 -4.44
CA GLY A 371 2.56 13.33 -4.83
C GLY A 371 3.92 13.20 -5.50
N ASP A 372 4.22 14.05 -6.46
CA ASP A 372 5.49 14.06 -7.21
C ASP A 372 6.68 14.58 -6.40
N LYS A 373 6.44 15.12 -5.22
CA LYS A 373 7.49 15.56 -4.28
C LYS A 373 7.98 14.44 -3.37
N MET A 374 7.25 13.30 -3.34
CA MET A 374 7.62 12.15 -2.51
C MET A 374 8.53 11.21 -3.27
N SER A 375 9.49 10.58 -2.56
CA SER A 375 10.39 9.60 -3.17
C SER A 375 9.65 8.35 -3.63
N HIS A 376 8.69 7.90 -2.85
CA HIS A 376 7.86 6.73 -3.17
C HIS A 376 6.50 6.83 -2.48
N ILE A 377 5.44 6.54 -3.23
CA ILE A 377 4.09 6.36 -2.69
C ILE A 377 3.73 4.90 -2.88
N SER A 378 3.63 4.15 -1.77
CA SER A 378 3.28 2.75 -1.83
C SER A 378 1.83 2.58 -2.27
N THR A 379 1.61 1.65 -3.19
CA THR A 379 0.27 1.26 -3.65
C THR A 379 -0.24 0.01 -2.93
N GLY A 380 0.52 -0.48 -1.96
CA GLY A 380 0.28 -1.76 -1.32
C GLY A 380 -0.90 -1.82 -0.35
N GLY A 381 -1.43 -0.69 0.10
CA GLY A 381 -2.54 -0.68 1.06
C GLY A 381 -2.27 -1.54 2.29
N GLY A 382 -3.03 -2.62 2.46
CA GLY A 382 -2.87 -3.57 3.56
C GLY A 382 -1.50 -4.26 3.60
N ALA A 383 -0.90 -4.52 2.45
CA ALA A 383 0.45 -5.11 2.39
C ALA A 383 1.50 -4.13 2.95
N SER A 384 1.39 -2.84 2.64
CA SER A 384 2.28 -1.81 3.20
C SER A 384 2.15 -1.75 4.72
N LEU A 385 0.92 -1.78 5.22
CA LEU A 385 0.65 -1.75 6.66
C LEU A 385 1.23 -2.97 7.37
N GLU A 386 1.00 -4.18 6.85
CA GLU A 386 1.56 -5.40 7.44
C GLU A 386 3.08 -5.43 7.38
N PHE A 387 3.68 -4.86 6.35
CA PHE A 387 5.12 -4.71 6.29
C PHE A 387 5.64 -3.79 7.40
N LEU A 388 4.96 -2.65 7.65
CA LEU A 388 5.29 -1.74 8.74
C LEU A 388 5.09 -2.36 10.13
N GLU A 389 4.23 -3.37 10.24
CA GLU A 389 4.07 -4.19 11.46
C GLU A 389 5.23 -5.16 11.70
N GLY A 390 6.16 -5.27 10.76
CA GLY A 390 7.30 -6.19 10.84
C GLY A 390 7.00 -7.60 10.36
N LYS A 391 5.87 -7.82 9.72
CA LYS A 391 5.48 -9.14 9.21
C LYS A 391 6.21 -9.46 7.91
N GLU A 392 6.57 -10.74 7.75
CA GLU A 392 7.00 -11.26 6.46
C GLU A 392 5.80 -11.35 5.52
N LEU A 393 5.96 -10.82 4.30
CA LEU A 393 4.91 -10.87 3.29
C LEU A 393 5.06 -12.15 2.45
N PRO A 394 4.07 -13.06 2.46
CA PRO A 394 4.18 -14.35 1.76
C PRO A 394 4.49 -14.21 0.27
N GLY A 395 3.89 -13.22 -0.40
CA GLY A 395 4.12 -12.97 -1.82
C GLY A 395 5.53 -12.49 -2.16
N VAL A 396 6.21 -11.84 -1.21
CA VAL A 396 7.62 -11.47 -1.35
C VAL A 396 8.51 -12.67 -1.01
N ALA A 397 8.21 -13.35 0.10
CA ALA A 397 8.99 -14.49 0.58
C ALA A 397 9.07 -15.63 -0.46
N ALA A 398 8.03 -15.83 -1.25
CA ALA A 398 7.97 -16.90 -2.27
C ALA A 398 8.87 -16.65 -3.48
N ALA A 399 9.36 -15.43 -3.70
CA ALA A 399 10.31 -15.14 -4.77
C ALA A 399 11.71 -15.63 -4.44
N ASN A 400 12.49 -15.97 -5.47
CA ASN A 400 13.85 -16.45 -5.29
C ASN A 400 14.78 -15.34 -4.75
N ASP A 401 15.65 -15.70 -3.84
CA ASP A 401 16.71 -14.81 -3.36
C ASP A 401 17.81 -14.68 -4.42
N LYS A 402 18.49 -13.51 -4.44
CA LYS A 402 19.72 -13.32 -5.23
C LYS A 402 20.86 -14.16 -4.73
#